data_9b6f1d1e4330adb22f551c57fbc47b52
#
_entry.id   9b6f1d1e4330adb22f551c57fbc47b52
#
_cell.length_a   1.000
_cell.length_b   1.000
_cell.length_c   1.000
_cell.angle_alpha   90.00
_cell.angle_beta   90.00
_cell.angle_gamma   90.00
#
_symmetry.space_group_name_H-M   'P 1'
#
loop_
_entity.id
_entity.type
_entity.pdbx_description
1 polymer ?
#
loop_
_entity_poly.entity_id
_entity_poly.type
_entity_poly.pdbx_seq_one_letter_code
_entity_poly.pdbx_strand_id
1 'polypeptide(L)'
;MFKSEVEREYNQSYGTWDFNLAILEYDDFKPEIKVDPAALKNYFKANIENYRVGEGVVLETAFFPASKYASSVKAPSQEEIAAFYGANMRKYATQKDGKPFVPQLSDVSEKVKADILADVALRQAATAAEELAIAIYDSGAKMNSPEVRKIFSDAKVELKKSDVIRTTDKSAPKGIPENVAAAGLQLDENSFYTDPIPVSDGVWFVMLVQKVDSYLPKFADVKQQVEKDYLESQKQKLFA
;
A
#
# COMPACT_ATOMS: atom_id res chain seq x y z
N MET A 1 -35.33 -65.02 7.21
CA MET A 1 -35.31 -63.58 7.33
C MET A 1 -36.39 -63.21 8.35
N PHE A 2 -36.01 -62.63 9.45
CA PHE A 2 -36.97 -62.27 10.50
C PHE A 2 -37.76 -61.03 10.09
N LYS A 3 -39.05 -60.99 10.39
CA LYS A 3 -39.95 -59.86 10.04
C LYS A 3 -39.37 -58.51 10.47
N SER A 4 -38.69 -58.47 11.61
CA SER A 4 -38.01 -57.28 12.13
C SER A 4 -36.81 -56.83 11.30
N GLU A 5 -36.15 -57.73 10.60
CA GLU A 5 -35.02 -57.37 9.71
C GLU A 5 -35.52 -56.74 8.43
N VAL A 6 -36.61 -57.30 7.88
CA VAL A 6 -37.25 -56.75 6.68
C VAL A 6 -37.85 -55.37 6.94
N GLU A 7 -38.50 -55.17 8.08
CA GLU A 7 -39.02 -53.84 8.47
C GLU A 7 -37.92 -52.81 8.68
N ARG A 8 -36.77 -53.21 9.27
CA ARG A 8 -35.62 -52.33 9.45
C ARG A 8 -35.01 -51.94 8.10
N GLU A 9 -34.82 -52.89 7.22
CA GLU A 9 -34.24 -52.68 5.90
C GLU A 9 -35.16 -51.83 4.99
N TYR A 10 -36.48 -52.04 5.08
CA TYR A 10 -37.49 -51.24 4.42
C TYR A 10 -37.47 -49.77 4.92
N ASN A 11 -37.46 -49.58 6.24
CA ASN A 11 -37.42 -48.23 6.82
C ASN A 11 -36.11 -47.51 6.56
N GLN A 12 -34.97 -48.21 6.44
CA GLN A 12 -33.70 -47.60 6.02
C GLN A 12 -33.68 -47.20 4.55
N SER A 13 -34.35 -47.96 3.69
CA SER A 13 -34.34 -47.76 2.22
C SER A 13 -35.45 -46.84 1.71
N TYR A 14 -36.60 -46.83 2.38
CA TYR A 14 -37.82 -46.12 1.92
C TYR A 14 -38.43 -45.20 2.98
N GLY A 15 -37.84 -45.13 4.18
CA GLY A 15 -38.29 -44.19 5.21
C GLY A 15 -38.03 -42.76 4.81
N THR A 16 -39.02 -41.89 4.92
CA THR A 16 -38.86 -40.46 4.80
C THR A 16 -38.60 -39.85 6.18
N TRP A 17 -37.64 -38.96 6.24
CA TRP A 17 -37.28 -38.24 7.47
C TRP A 17 -37.61 -36.76 7.29
N ASP A 18 -38.40 -36.21 8.17
CA ASP A 18 -38.63 -34.77 8.24
C ASP A 18 -37.65 -34.18 9.24
N PHE A 19 -36.85 -33.22 8.78
CA PHE A 19 -35.89 -32.53 9.62
C PHE A 19 -36.31 -31.05 9.79
N ASN A 20 -36.30 -30.59 11.01
CA ASN A 20 -36.34 -29.16 11.30
C ASN A 20 -34.90 -28.69 11.49
N LEU A 21 -34.43 -27.86 10.58
CA LEU A 21 -33.09 -27.27 10.65
C LEU A 21 -33.22 -25.83 11.11
N ALA A 22 -32.58 -25.50 12.22
CA ALA A 22 -32.38 -24.14 12.64
C ALA A 22 -30.91 -23.76 12.38
N ILE A 23 -30.70 -22.72 11.58
CA ILE A 23 -29.38 -22.17 11.28
C ILE A 23 -29.26 -20.86 12.00
N LEU A 24 -28.23 -20.70 12.82
CA LEU A 24 -27.82 -19.44 13.41
C LEU A 24 -26.48 -19.04 12.80
N GLU A 25 -26.48 -17.97 12.03
CA GLU A 25 -25.24 -17.43 11.49
C GLU A 25 -24.52 -16.59 12.54
N TYR A 26 -23.20 -16.63 12.51
CA TYR A 26 -22.36 -15.89 13.48
C TYR A 26 -22.64 -14.38 13.47
N ASP A 27 -22.91 -13.81 12.30
CA ASP A 27 -23.18 -12.38 12.17
C ASP A 27 -24.51 -11.95 12.79
N ASP A 28 -25.50 -12.86 12.84
CA ASP A 28 -26.79 -12.66 13.44
C ASP A 28 -26.79 -12.87 14.96
N PHE A 29 -25.78 -13.57 15.47
CA PHE A 29 -25.61 -13.79 16.91
C PHE A 29 -25.14 -12.50 17.61
N LYS A 30 -26.02 -11.86 18.37
CA LYS A 30 -25.78 -10.59 19.07
C LYS A 30 -26.01 -10.76 20.58
N PRO A 31 -25.08 -11.45 21.28
CA PRO A 31 -25.22 -11.63 22.75
C PRO A 31 -25.04 -10.33 23.51
N GLU A 32 -25.78 -10.16 24.60
CA GLU A 32 -25.52 -9.10 25.55
C GLU A 32 -24.27 -9.47 26.39
N ILE A 33 -23.16 -8.76 26.15
CA ILE A 33 -21.92 -8.96 26.88
C ILE A 33 -21.69 -7.75 27.80
N LYS A 34 -21.72 -7.98 29.10
CA LYS A 34 -21.35 -6.93 30.07
C LYS A 34 -19.83 -6.80 30.13
N VAL A 35 -19.38 -5.58 29.94
CA VAL A 35 -17.97 -5.25 29.96
C VAL A 35 -17.56 -4.80 31.37
N ASP A 36 -16.75 -5.64 32.04
CA ASP A 36 -16.13 -5.28 33.31
C ASP A 36 -14.77 -4.62 33.05
N PRO A 37 -14.49 -3.42 33.61
CA PRO A 37 -13.20 -2.76 33.46
C PRO A 37 -11.99 -3.58 33.94
N ALA A 38 -12.18 -4.42 34.97
CA ALA A 38 -11.12 -5.29 35.44
C ALA A 38 -10.83 -6.43 34.44
N ALA A 39 -11.88 -7.01 33.85
CA ALA A 39 -11.76 -8.03 32.82
C ALA A 39 -11.06 -7.49 31.55
N LEU A 40 -11.37 -6.26 31.14
CA LEU A 40 -10.66 -5.59 30.00
C LEU A 40 -9.17 -5.42 30.27
N LYS A 41 -8.81 -4.96 31.47
CA LYS A 41 -7.38 -4.82 31.83
C LYS A 41 -6.66 -6.17 31.86
N ASN A 42 -7.32 -7.21 32.33
CA ASN A 42 -6.76 -8.55 32.34
C ASN A 42 -6.61 -9.12 30.92
N TYR A 43 -7.61 -8.90 30.06
CA TYR A 43 -7.55 -9.27 28.67
C TYR A 43 -6.40 -8.55 27.94
N PHE A 44 -6.26 -7.24 28.15
CA PHE A 44 -5.14 -6.46 27.60
C PHE A 44 -3.79 -7.03 28.05
N LYS A 45 -3.61 -7.29 29.36
CA LYS A 45 -2.35 -7.86 29.88
C LYS A 45 -2.02 -9.22 29.27
N ALA A 46 -3.03 -10.06 29.09
CA ALA A 46 -2.85 -11.40 28.51
C ALA A 46 -2.54 -11.35 27.01
N ASN A 47 -2.94 -10.29 26.33
CA ASN A 47 -2.82 -10.13 24.87
C ASN A 47 -1.99 -8.90 24.48
N ILE A 48 -1.13 -8.40 25.36
CA ILE A 48 -0.43 -7.11 25.18
C ILE A 48 0.41 -7.06 23.91
N GLU A 49 0.99 -8.18 23.48
CA GLU A 49 1.78 -8.28 22.26
C GLU A 49 0.95 -8.02 20.99
N ASN A 50 -0.34 -8.33 21.01
CA ASN A 50 -1.24 -8.06 19.88
C ASN A 50 -1.48 -6.56 19.66
N TYR A 51 -1.15 -5.74 20.67
CA TYR A 51 -1.28 -4.29 20.64
C TYR A 51 0.07 -3.58 20.46
N ARG A 52 1.16 -4.34 20.25
CA ARG A 52 2.48 -3.76 20.03
C ARG A 52 2.43 -2.80 18.84
N VAL A 53 2.86 -1.59 19.08
CA VAL A 53 3.09 -0.61 18.03
C VAL A 53 4.42 -0.94 17.36
N GLY A 54 4.39 -1.22 16.07
CA GLY A 54 5.56 -1.65 15.31
C GLY A 54 6.66 -0.58 15.25
N GLU A 55 7.85 -1.00 14.91
CA GLU A 55 8.92 -0.09 14.57
C GLU A 55 8.52 0.79 13.37
N GLY A 56 9.19 1.91 13.22
CA GLY A 56 8.88 2.84 12.16
C GLY A 56 10.06 3.71 11.78
N VAL A 57 9.81 4.60 10.83
CA VAL A 57 10.78 5.56 10.32
C VAL A 57 10.15 6.95 10.24
N VAL A 58 10.99 7.96 10.38
CA VAL A 58 10.69 9.32 9.95
C VAL A 58 11.51 9.56 8.69
N LEU A 59 10.85 9.96 7.62
CA LEU A 59 11.47 10.19 6.33
C LEU A 59 11.48 11.66 5.97
N GLU A 60 12.44 12.05 5.15
CA GLU A 60 12.36 13.23 4.32
C GLU A 60 12.25 12.82 2.88
N THR A 61 11.30 13.42 2.18
CA THR A 61 10.97 13.08 0.80
C THR A 61 11.12 14.29 -0.10
N ALA A 62 11.67 14.09 -1.29
CA ALA A 62 11.65 15.05 -2.39
C ALA A 62 10.82 14.48 -3.54
N PHE A 63 9.96 15.31 -4.13
CA PHE A 63 9.19 14.93 -5.30
C PHE A 63 9.61 15.78 -6.50
N PHE A 64 9.90 15.09 -7.60
CA PHE A 64 10.28 15.67 -8.88
C PHE A 64 9.10 15.51 -9.83
N PRO A 65 8.17 16.47 -9.92
CA PRO A 65 7.01 16.35 -10.78
C PRO A 65 7.43 16.40 -12.25
N ALA A 66 6.98 15.44 -13.05
CA ALA A 66 7.25 15.40 -14.49
C ALA A 66 6.77 16.70 -15.20
N SER A 67 5.68 17.29 -14.70
CA SER A 67 5.15 18.55 -15.23
C SER A 67 6.15 19.73 -15.21
N LYS A 68 7.08 19.75 -14.26
CA LYS A 68 8.14 20.78 -14.19
C LYS A 68 9.07 20.72 -15.42
N TYR A 69 9.23 19.55 -16.00
CA TYR A 69 10.12 19.30 -17.11
C TYR A 69 9.40 19.31 -18.46
N ALA A 70 8.07 19.20 -18.47
CA ALA A 70 7.28 19.11 -19.69
C ALA A 70 7.49 20.27 -20.67
N SER A 71 7.71 21.50 -20.15
CA SER A 71 7.92 22.69 -20.97
C SER A 71 9.27 22.73 -21.68
N SER A 72 10.26 21.95 -21.24
CA SER A 72 11.59 21.84 -21.84
C SER A 72 11.68 20.76 -22.91
N VAL A 73 10.66 19.91 -23.02
CA VAL A 73 10.64 18.78 -23.97
C VAL A 73 10.31 19.28 -25.35
N LYS A 74 11.17 18.98 -26.33
CA LYS A 74 10.91 19.28 -27.74
C LYS A 74 9.76 18.43 -28.25
N ALA A 75 8.90 19.04 -29.07
CA ALA A 75 7.82 18.31 -29.75
C ALA A 75 8.38 17.15 -30.58
N PRO A 76 7.81 15.93 -30.47
CA PRO A 76 8.29 14.78 -31.23
C PRO A 76 7.99 14.92 -32.73
N SER A 77 8.88 14.38 -33.56
CA SER A 77 8.69 14.29 -35.00
C SER A 77 7.61 13.26 -35.36
N GLN A 78 7.15 13.30 -36.61
CA GLN A 78 6.17 12.30 -37.07
C GLN A 78 6.73 10.88 -37.09
N GLU A 79 8.04 10.72 -37.33
CA GLU A 79 8.71 9.45 -37.31
C GLU A 79 8.80 8.90 -35.88
N GLU A 80 9.09 9.75 -34.88
CA GLU A 80 9.10 9.35 -33.44
C GLU A 80 7.69 8.95 -32.98
N ILE A 81 6.67 9.68 -33.39
CA ILE A 81 5.27 9.36 -33.10
C ILE A 81 4.89 8.00 -33.69
N ALA A 82 5.24 7.74 -34.94
CA ALA A 82 4.95 6.47 -35.60
C ALA A 82 5.71 5.29 -34.96
N ALA A 83 6.99 5.49 -34.65
CA ALA A 83 7.82 4.48 -33.99
C ALA A 83 7.29 4.14 -32.56
N PHE A 84 6.95 5.16 -31.77
CA PHE A 84 6.40 4.98 -30.42
C PHE A 84 5.04 4.27 -30.47
N TYR A 85 4.16 4.66 -31.37
CA TYR A 85 2.89 3.97 -31.56
C TYR A 85 3.10 2.51 -31.95
N GLY A 86 3.99 2.22 -32.90
CA GLY A 86 4.30 0.85 -33.33
C GLY A 86 4.78 -0.03 -32.20
N ALA A 87 5.65 0.51 -31.34
CA ALA A 87 6.16 -0.21 -30.15
C ALA A 87 5.10 -0.40 -29.05
N ASN A 88 4.08 0.47 -28.99
CA ASN A 88 3.12 0.52 -27.90
C ASN A 88 1.65 0.32 -28.36
N MET A 89 1.39 -0.30 -29.50
CA MET A 89 0.05 -0.45 -30.09
C MET A 89 -0.99 -0.99 -29.11
N ARG A 90 -0.60 -1.95 -28.24
CA ARG A 90 -1.49 -2.56 -27.23
C ARG A 90 -2.01 -1.56 -26.19
N LYS A 91 -1.23 -0.51 -25.88
CA LYS A 91 -1.62 0.55 -24.93
C LYS A 91 -2.83 1.35 -25.45
N TYR A 92 -2.99 1.44 -26.76
CA TYR A 92 -4.05 2.19 -27.43
C TYR A 92 -5.25 1.33 -27.82
N ALA A 93 -5.17 0.02 -27.58
CA ALA A 93 -6.29 -0.89 -27.86
C ALA A 93 -7.53 -0.51 -27.04
N THR A 94 -8.67 -0.52 -27.72
CA THR A 94 -10.00 -0.26 -27.13
C THR A 94 -10.92 -1.44 -27.43
N GLN A 95 -12.16 -1.38 -26.98
CA GLN A 95 -13.21 -2.31 -27.40
C GLN A 95 -14.15 -1.62 -28.37
N LYS A 96 -14.42 -2.25 -29.50
CA LYS A 96 -15.43 -1.84 -30.46
C LYS A 96 -16.36 -3.04 -30.72
N ASP A 97 -17.64 -2.88 -30.50
CA ASP A 97 -18.66 -3.93 -30.64
C ASP A 97 -18.33 -5.21 -29.85
N GLY A 98 -17.75 -5.04 -28.62
CA GLY A 98 -17.35 -6.14 -27.76
C GLY A 98 -16.09 -6.90 -28.19
N LYS A 99 -15.36 -6.42 -29.23
CA LYS A 99 -14.11 -7.00 -29.72
C LYS A 99 -12.93 -6.07 -29.49
N PRO A 100 -11.72 -6.61 -29.21
CA PRO A 100 -10.51 -5.80 -29.17
C PRO A 100 -10.29 -5.08 -30.51
N PHE A 101 -10.07 -3.79 -30.43
CA PHE A 101 -9.82 -2.93 -31.59
C PHE A 101 -8.60 -2.05 -31.34
N VAL A 102 -7.65 -2.04 -32.28
CA VAL A 102 -6.49 -1.16 -32.25
C VAL A 102 -6.77 -0.01 -33.25
N PRO A 103 -6.95 1.24 -32.76
CA PRO A 103 -7.20 2.38 -33.62
C PRO A 103 -6.00 2.66 -34.51
N GLN A 104 -6.22 3.32 -35.68
CA GLN A 104 -5.11 3.77 -36.53
C GLN A 104 -4.35 4.91 -35.84
N LEU A 105 -3.07 5.09 -36.21
CA LEU A 105 -2.25 6.17 -35.66
C LEU A 105 -2.91 7.54 -35.85
N SER A 106 -3.55 7.78 -37.00
CA SER A 106 -4.30 9.01 -37.26
C SER A 106 -5.32 9.37 -36.20
N ASP A 107 -5.97 8.35 -35.62
CA ASP A 107 -7.07 8.53 -34.68
C ASP A 107 -6.57 8.82 -33.25
N VAL A 108 -5.31 8.47 -32.95
CA VAL A 108 -4.70 8.58 -31.62
C VAL A 108 -3.42 9.42 -31.62
N SER A 109 -3.06 10.05 -32.70
CA SER A 109 -1.79 10.78 -32.87
C SER A 109 -1.51 11.79 -31.76
N GLU A 110 -2.51 12.61 -31.39
CA GLU A 110 -2.35 13.58 -30.28
C GLU A 110 -2.15 12.91 -28.92
N LYS A 111 -2.80 11.79 -28.68
CA LYS A 111 -2.59 11.00 -27.46
C LYS A 111 -1.19 10.39 -27.44
N VAL A 112 -0.73 9.83 -28.56
CA VAL A 112 0.64 9.28 -28.67
C VAL A 112 1.68 10.36 -28.43
N LYS A 113 1.49 11.55 -29.01
CA LYS A 113 2.36 12.72 -28.81
C LYS A 113 2.40 13.14 -27.33
N ALA A 114 1.25 13.21 -26.68
CA ALA A 114 1.17 13.53 -25.26
C ALA A 114 1.88 12.48 -24.39
N ASP A 115 1.74 11.20 -24.70
CA ASP A 115 2.41 10.10 -24.03
C ASP A 115 3.94 10.17 -24.18
N ILE A 116 4.45 10.51 -25.37
CA ILE A 116 5.88 10.70 -25.61
C ILE A 116 6.41 11.87 -24.76
N LEU A 117 5.70 13.00 -24.77
CA LEU A 117 6.11 14.16 -23.97
C LEU A 117 6.13 13.86 -22.48
N ALA A 118 5.13 13.13 -21.99
CA ALA A 118 5.06 12.69 -20.60
C ALA A 118 6.21 11.74 -20.24
N ASP A 119 6.52 10.78 -21.11
CA ASP A 119 7.61 9.81 -20.91
C ASP A 119 8.99 10.52 -20.87
N VAL A 120 9.24 11.46 -21.77
CA VAL A 120 10.49 12.25 -21.78
C VAL A 120 10.58 13.12 -20.53
N ALA A 121 9.48 13.79 -20.14
CA ALA A 121 9.45 14.61 -18.92
C ALA A 121 9.70 13.77 -17.67
N LEU A 122 9.13 12.57 -17.60
CA LEU A 122 9.37 11.63 -16.49
C LEU A 122 10.84 11.18 -16.43
N ARG A 123 11.45 10.89 -17.58
CA ARG A 123 12.89 10.56 -17.62
C ARG A 123 13.76 11.72 -17.17
N GLN A 124 13.44 12.95 -17.56
CA GLN A 124 14.17 14.14 -17.07
C GLN A 124 14.02 14.32 -15.55
N ALA A 125 12.82 14.07 -15.00
CA ALA A 125 12.60 14.06 -13.58
C ALA A 125 13.45 12.98 -12.86
N ALA A 126 13.54 11.78 -13.46
CA ALA A 126 14.37 10.70 -12.94
C ALA A 126 15.87 11.08 -12.96
N THR A 127 16.36 11.60 -14.07
CA THR A 127 17.76 12.07 -14.16
C THR A 127 18.08 13.12 -13.10
N ALA A 128 17.19 14.09 -12.86
CA ALA A 128 17.39 15.10 -11.83
C ALA A 128 17.42 14.51 -10.41
N ALA A 129 16.66 13.45 -10.16
CA ALA A 129 16.70 12.75 -8.87
C ALA A 129 17.95 11.85 -8.75
N GLU A 130 18.40 11.23 -9.83
CA GLU A 130 19.65 10.46 -9.90
C GLU A 130 20.88 11.34 -9.66
N GLU A 131 20.92 12.54 -10.23
CA GLU A 131 22.00 13.50 -9.99
C GLU A 131 22.14 13.85 -8.50
N LEU A 132 21.03 13.97 -7.77
CA LEU A 132 21.07 14.15 -6.32
C LEU A 132 21.61 12.91 -5.59
N ALA A 133 21.19 11.72 -5.98
CA ALA A 133 21.69 10.48 -5.38
C ALA A 133 23.20 10.35 -5.59
N ILE A 134 23.70 10.65 -6.81
CA ILE A 134 25.12 10.65 -7.14
C ILE A 134 25.88 11.71 -6.31
N ALA A 135 25.32 12.93 -6.20
CA ALA A 135 25.96 13.99 -5.41
C ALA A 135 26.10 13.63 -3.92
N ILE A 136 25.08 12.96 -3.34
CA ILE A 136 25.15 12.46 -1.97
C ILE A 136 26.21 11.37 -1.86
N TYR A 137 26.25 10.42 -2.78
CA TYR A 137 27.22 9.33 -2.80
C TYR A 137 28.65 9.87 -2.90
N ASP A 138 28.92 10.74 -3.88
CA ASP A 138 30.26 11.30 -4.15
C ASP A 138 30.76 12.18 -3.00
N SER A 139 29.84 12.82 -2.26
CA SER A 139 30.20 13.63 -1.10
C SER A 139 30.70 12.81 0.09
N GLY A 140 30.40 11.49 0.12
CA GLY A 140 30.61 10.65 1.30
C GLY A 140 29.86 11.10 2.54
N ALA A 141 28.81 11.91 2.37
CA ALA A 141 28.05 12.49 3.44
C ALA A 141 27.28 11.42 4.24
N LYS A 142 27.16 11.63 5.53
CA LYS A 142 26.40 10.76 6.43
C LYS A 142 24.95 11.23 6.56
N MET A 143 24.10 10.33 7.00
CA MET A 143 22.71 10.64 7.33
C MET A 143 22.60 11.91 8.18
N ASN A 144 21.66 12.79 7.81
CA ASN A 144 21.38 14.07 8.51
C ASN A 144 22.54 15.07 8.57
N SER A 145 23.61 14.88 7.80
CA SER A 145 24.74 15.81 7.81
C SER A 145 24.41 17.15 7.12
N PRO A 146 25.13 18.24 7.47
CA PRO A 146 24.97 19.53 6.79
C PRO A 146 25.26 19.48 5.29
N GLU A 147 26.15 18.58 4.86
CA GLU A 147 26.54 18.38 3.47
C GLU A 147 25.33 17.92 2.65
N VAL A 148 24.54 16.93 3.16
CA VAL A 148 23.30 16.48 2.51
C VAL A 148 22.33 17.65 2.36
N ARG A 149 22.13 18.44 3.41
CA ARG A 149 21.24 19.62 3.37
C ARG A 149 21.68 20.63 2.31
N LYS A 150 22.99 20.85 2.19
CA LYS A 150 23.56 21.75 1.19
C LYS A 150 23.30 21.25 -0.23
N ILE A 151 23.47 19.97 -0.52
CA ILE A 151 23.20 19.37 -1.83
C ILE A 151 21.75 19.67 -2.26
N PHE A 152 20.74 19.45 -1.40
CA PHE A 152 19.36 19.75 -1.71
C PHE A 152 19.09 21.24 -1.89
N SER A 153 19.72 22.09 -1.07
CA SER A 153 19.62 23.55 -1.18
C SER A 153 20.19 24.06 -2.50
N ASP A 154 21.37 23.58 -2.90
CA ASP A 154 22.05 23.97 -4.13
C ASP A 154 21.25 23.53 -5.37
N ALA A 155 20.63 22.36 -5.32
CA ALA A 155 19.72 21.84 -6.35
C ALA A 155 18.33 22.50 -6.33
N LYS A 156 18.02 23.36 -5.36
CA LYS A 156 16.71 24.01 -5.17
C LYS A 156 15.57 22.98 -5.09
N VAL A 157 15.81 21.86 -4.39
CA VAL A 157 14.84 20.79 -4.16
C VAL A 157 14.34 20.89 -2.73
N GLU A 158 13.02 20.97 -2.58
CA GLU A 158 12.35 21.03 -1.28
C GLU A 158 12.23 19.62 -0.69
N LEU A 159 12.67 19.49 0.57
CA LEU A 159 12.47 18.28 1.37
C LEU A 159 11.25 18.43 2.25
N LYS A 160 10.39 17.43 2.23
CA LYS A 160 9.21 17.33 3.10
C LYS A 160 9.40 16.21 4.11
N LYS A 161 9.34 16.57 5.40
CA LYS A 161 9.41 15.59 6.48
C LYS A 161 8.06 14.91 6.66
N SER A 162 8.09 13.59 6.80
CA SER A 162 6.90 12.78 7.09
C SER A 162 6.58 12.75 8.59
N ASP A 163 5.34 12.36 8.93
CA ASP A 163 5.04 11.75 10.21
C ASP A 163 5.76 10.40 10.34
N VAL A 164 5.67 9.79 11.53
CA VAL A 164 6.23 8.44 11.73
C VAL A 164 5.42 7.45 10.89
N ILE A 165 6.11 6.71 10.02
CA ILE A 165 5.55 5.62 9.23
C ILE A 165 5.95 4.31 9.90
N ARG A 166 4.98 3.46 10.24
CA ARG A 166 5.23 2.23 10.99
C ARG A 166 4.97 0.99 10.15
N THR A 167 5.67 -0.08 10.48
CA THR A 167 5.46 -1.39 9.85
C THR A 167 4.05 -1.96 10.11
N THR A 168 3.38 -1.49 11.15
CA THR A 168 2.01 -1.88 11.52
C THR A 168 0.92 -0.99 10.91
N ASP A 169 1.27 0.09 10.22
CA ASP A 169 0.30 0.97 9.58
C ASP A 169 -0.40 0.25 8.42
N LYS A 170 -1.71 0.43 8.32
CA LYS A 170 -2.53 -0.22 7.27
C LYS A 170 -2.39 0.45 5.90
N SER A 171 -1.90 1.67 5.87
CA SER A 171 -1.71 2.47 4.66
C SER A 171 -0.62 3.51 4.88
N ALA A 172 -0.01 3.94 3.79
CA ALA A 172 0.95 5.04 3.82
C ALA A 172 0.30 6.36 4.27
N PRO A 173 1.08 7.30 4.83
CA PRO A 173 0.60 8.63 5.17
C PRO A 173 0.05 9.36 3.94
N LYS A 174 -0.92 10.24 4.18
CA LYS A 174 -1.52 11.04 3.11
C LYS A 174 -0.45 11.80 2.33
N GLY A 175 -0.46 11.62 1.00
CA GLY A 175 0.45 12.29 0.09
C GLY A 175 1.76 11.56 -0.19
N ILE A 176 1.98 10.40 0.41
CA ILE A 176 3.12 9.51 0.10
C ILE A 176 2.55 8.22 -0.51
N PRO A 177 2.98 7.83 -1.72
CA PRO A 177 2.54 6.56 -2.32
C PRO A 177 2.99 5.34 -1.50
N GLU A 178 2.21 4.26 -1.54
CA GLU A 178 2.48 3.01 -0.79
C GLU A 178 3.88 2.44 -1.08
N ASN A 179 4.28 2.39 -2.35
CA ASN A 179 5.60 1.90 -2.75
C ASN A 179 6.75 2.78 -2.23
N VAL A 180 6.52 4.09 -2.12
CA VAL A 180 7.49 5.06 -1.58
C VAL A 180 7.64 4.90 -0.07
N ALA A 181 6.53 4.75 0.65
CA ALA A 181 6.54 4.48 2.08
C ALA A 181 7.21 3.13 2.40
N ALA A 182 6.88 2.09 1.62
CA ALA A 182 7.48 0.76 1.76
C ALA A 182 8.99 0.77 1.52
N ALA A 183 9.47 1.50 0.52
CA ALA A 183 10.91 1.67 0.28
C ALA A 183 11.60 2.40 1.44
N GLY A 184 10.95 3.43 2.00
CA GLY A 184 11.45 4.17 3.15
C GLY A 184 11.61 3.32 4.42
N LEU A 185 10.71 2.36 4.64
CA LEU A 185 10.77 1.42 5.77
C LEU A 185 11.97 0.46 5.70
N GLN A 186 12.56 0.26 4.52
CA GLN A 186 13.74 -0.60 4.33
C GLN A 186 15.06 0.14 4.57
N LEU A 187 15.04 1.47 4.71
CA LEU A 187 16.24 2.25 4.91
C LEU A 187 16.85 2.04 6.29
N ASP A 188 18.16 2.17 6.37
CA ASP A 188 18.93 2.16 7.61
C ASP A 188 20.03 3.23 7.61
N GLU A 189 20.84 3.31 8.66
CA GLU A 189 21.89 4.33 8.80
C GLU A 189 23.00 4.23 7.75
N ASN A 190 23.23 3.03 7.19
CA ASN A 190 24.25 2.78 6.16
C ASN A 190 23.70 3.01 4.75
N SER A 191 22.41 2.71 4.58
CA SER A 191 21.63 2.89 3.35
C SER A 191 20.48 3.86 3.64
N PHE A 192 20.80 5.14 3.87
CA PHE A 192 19.84 6.10 4.39
C PHE A 192 19.03 6.83 3.33
N TYR A 193 19.17 6.53 2.05
CA TYR A 193 18.38 7.06 0.95
C TYR A 193 18.08 5.99 -0.08
N THR A 194 17.01 6.20 -0.88
CA THR A 194 16.62 5.29 -1.94
C THR A 194 17.21 5.70 -3.28
N ASP A 195 17.26 4.77 -4.22
CA ASP A 195 17.25 5.13 -5.63
C ASP A 195 15.97 5.93 -5.96
N PRO A 196 15.97 6.72 -7.04
CA PRO A 196 14.77 7.40 -7.51
C PRO A 196 13.61 6.44 -7.77
N ILE A 197 12.44 6.71 -7.17
CA ILE A 197 11.25 5.86 -7.26
C ILE A 197 10.25 6.50 -8.25
N PRO A 198 10.10 5.96 -9.47
CA PRO A 198 9.16 6.52 -10.44
C PRO A 198 7.70 6.22 -10.05
N VAL A 199 6.86 7.21 -10.27
CA VAL A 199 5.41 7.14 -10.18
C VAL A 199 4.78 7.73 -11.44
N SER A 200 3.47 7.69 -11.57
CA SER A 200 2.79 8.12 -12.80
C SER A 200 3.01 9.59 -13.19
N ASP A 201 3.24 10.48 -12.23
CA ASP A 201 3.30 11.93 -12.40
C ASP A 201 4.66 12.55 -12.03
N GLY A 202 5.64 11.71 -11.67
CA GLY A 202 6.97 12.17 -11.31
C GLY A 202 7.85 11.09 -10.69
N VAL A 203 8.85 11.55 -9.95
CA VAL A 203 9.82 10.68 -9.28
C VAL A 203 9.98 11.10 -7.83
N TRP A 204 9.96 10.14 -6.93
CA TRP A 204 10.24 10.36 -5.51
C TRP A 204 11.69 9.99 -5.19
N PHE A 205 12.27 10.78 -4.31
CA PHE A 205 13.53 10.50 -3.64
C PHE A 205 13.28 10.53 -2.13
N VAL A 206 13.75 9.52 -1.43
CA VAL A 206 13.43 9.32 0.00
C VAL A 206 14.70 9.18 0.81
N MET A 207 14.74 9.85 1.95
CA MET A 207 15.83 9.74 2.92
C MET A 207 15.29 9.41 4.30
N LEU A 208 16.02 8.57 5.01
CA LEU A 208 15.81 8.30 6.42
C LEU A 208 16.29 9.48 7.27
N VAL A 209 15.45 9.93 8.17
CA VAL A 209 15.81 10.92 9.20
C VAL A 209 16.04 10.23 10.53
N GLN A 210 15.17 9.29 10.89
CA GLN A 210 15.20 8.61 12.18
C GLN A 210 14.49 7.27 12.11
N LYS A 211 15.06 6.27 12.76
CA LYS A 211 14.33 5.03 13.14
C LYS A 211 13.60 5.26 14.44
N VAL A 212 12.43 4.66 14.55
CA VAL A 212 11.58 4.72 15.74
C VAL A 212 11.30 3.30 16.20
N ASP A 213 11.72 2.98 17.41
CA ASP A 213 11.55 1.64 17.98
C ASP A 213 10.08 1.26 18.16
N SER A 214 9.84 -0.04 18.13
CA SER A 214 8.56 -0.61 18.55
C SER A 214 8.36 -0.44 20.07
N TYR A 215 7.12 -0.29 20.48
CA TYR A 215 6.80 -0.22 21.89
C TYR A 215 5.46 -0.89 22.24
N LEU A 216 5.29 -1.24 23.51
CA LEU A 216 4.03 -1.71 24.05
C LEU A 216 3.21 -0.49 24.50
N PRO A 217 1.98 -0.29 23.96
CA PRO A 217 1.16 0.85 24.31
C PRO A 217 0.63 0.75 25.73
N LYS A 218 0.26 1.87 26.33
CA LYS A 218 -0.50 1.87 27.57
C LYS A 218 -1.95 1.48 27.31
N PHE A 219 -2.59 0.80 28.27
CA PHE A 219 -4.01 0.42 28.15
C PHE A 219 -4.93 1.59 27.75
N ALA A 220 -4.65 2.79 28.27
CA ALA A 220 -5.45 3.99 27.95
C ALA A 220 -5.43 4.33 26.46
N ASP A 221 -4.31 4.12 25.79
CA ASP A 221 -4.11 4.50 24.39
C ASP A 221 -4.87 3.56 23.43
N VAL A 222 -5.05 2.31 23.83
CA VAL A 222 -5.68 1.26 23.02
C VAL A 222 -7.00 0.74 23.58
N LYS A 223 -7.56 1.39 24.60
CA LYS A 223 -8.75 0.92 25.33
C LYS A 223 -9.91 0.56 24.41
N GLN A 224 -10.21 1.37 23.42
CA GLN A 224 -11.31 1.13 22.49
C GLN A 224 -11.07 -0.12 21.63
N GLN A 225 -9.83 -0.32 21.18
CA GLN A 225 -9.47 -1.51 20.41
C GLN A 225 -9.55 -2.76 21.30
N VAL A 226 -9.02 -2.69 22.53
CA VAL A 226 -9.09 -3.79 23.52
C VAL A 226 -10.54 -4.17 23.82
N GLU A 227 -11.43 -3.18 23.98
CA GLU A 227 -12.85 -3.43 24.24
C GLU A 227 -13.52 -4.14 23.07
N LYS A 228 -13.24 -3.70 21.84
CA LYS A 228 -13.75 -4.35 20.63
C LYS A 228 -13.28 -5.79 20.52
N ASP A 229 -11.99 -6.03 20.71
CA ASP A 229 -11.39 -7.37 20.60
C ASP A 229 -11.86 -8.29 21.72
N TYR A 230 -12.05 -7.75 22.93
CA TYR A 230 -12.64 -8.47 24.05
C TYR A 230 -14.07 -8.91 23.77
N LEU A 231 -14.93 -7.99 23.28
CA LEU A 231 -16.31 -8.30 22.93
C LEU A 231 -16.38 -9.37 21.83
N GLU A 232 -15.54 -9.27 20.81
CA GLU A 232 -15.45 -10.26 19.75
C GLU A 232 -15.00 -11.63 20.30
N SER A 233 -13.98 -11.65 21.16
CA SER A 233 -13.52 -12.88 21.83
C SER A 233 -14.59 -13.52 22.70
N GLN A 234 -15.40 -12.73 23.42
CA GLN A 234 -16.51 -13.24 24.22
C GLN A 234 -17.65 -13.74 23.35
N LYS A 235 -17.97 -13.01 22.24
CA LYS A 235 -18.95 -13.44 21.25
C LYS A 235 -18.59 -14.81 20.66
N GLN A 236 -17.34 -15.01 20.26
CA GLN A 236 -16.85 -16.28 19.75
C GLN A 236 -17.02 -17.42 20.76
N LYS A 237 -16.68 -17.17 22.03
CA LYS A 237 -16.81 -18.17 23.11
C LYS A 237 -18.26 -18.54 23.41
N LEU A 238 -19.21 -17.61 23.24
CA LEU A 238 -20.63 -17.85 23.48
C LEU A 238 -21.31 -18.54 22.28
N PHE A 239 -20.75 -18.39 21.09
CA PHE A 239 -21.29 -18.99 19.87
C PHE A 239 -20.82 -20.44 19.68
N ALA A 240 -19.59 -20.79 20.13
CA ALA A 240 -19.01 -22.14 20.06
C ALA A 240 -19.69 -23.12 21.03
#